data_91b86c883ef886b1b28a2774e00bc238
#
_entry.id   91b86c883ef886b1b28a2774e00bc238
#
_cell.length_a   1.000
_cell.length_b   1.000
_cell.length_c   1.000
_cell.angle_alpha   90.00
_cell.angle_beta   90.00
_cell.angle_gamma   90.00
#
_symmetry.space_group_name_H-M   'P 1'
#
loop_
_entity.id
_entity.type
_entity.pdbx_description
1 polymer ?
#
loop_
_entity_poly.entity_id
_entity_poly.type
_entity_poly.pdbx_seq_one_letter_code
_entity_poly.pdbx_strand_id
1 'polypeptide(L)'
;MTEVPALYGGQMSRRVTTLDLQLAKQRGERWPMLTSYDVYSAEVFDEAGIPVLLVGDSAANTVFGYPDTVSVSVDELLPLAAAVVRSTRRALVVGDLPFGSYQAGPQQALATAVRFMKEAGVQAVKLEGGEVVA
;
A
#
# COMPACT_ATOMS: atom_id res chain seq x y z
N MET A 1 -19.04 26.31 5.94
CA MET A 1 -18.42 25.00 6.20
C MET A 1 -17.56 24.65 5.00
N THR A 2 -16.28 24.47 5.18
CA THR A 2 -15.40 23.98 4.12
C THR A 2 -15.76 22.52 3.85
N GLU A 3 -16.25 22.25 2.66
CA GLU A 3 -16.56 20.90 2.20
C GLU A 3 -15.27 20.07 2.22
N VAL A 4 -15.27 18.95 2.92
CA VAL A 4 -14.11 18.06 2.95
C VAL A 4 -14.04 17.39 1.57
N PRO A 5 -12.96 17.57 0.81
CA PRO A 5 -12.89 17.00 -0.53
C PRO A 5 -12.95 15.48 -0.49
N ALA A 6 -13.62 14.89 -1.48
CA ALA A 6 -13.66 13.44 -1.64
C ALA A 6 -12.25 12.87 -1.83
N LEU A 7 -12.02 11.67 -1.32
CA LEU A 7 -10.72 11.00 -1.48
C LEU A 7 -10.44 10.66 -2.95
N TYR A 8 -11.43 10.07 -3.63
CA TYR A 8 -11.29 9.71 -5.05
C TYR A 8 -11.55 10.93 -5.93
N GLY A 9 -10.62 11.20 -6.84
CA GLY A 9 -10.69 12.35 -7.74
C GLY A 9 -10.63 13.71 -7.03
N GLY A 10 -10.51 13.72 -5.71
CA GLY A 10 -10.42 14.94 -4.92
C GLY A 10 -9.10 15.66 -5.15
N GLN A 11 -9.12 16.99 -5.02
CA GLN A 11 -7.94 17.84 -5.18
C GLN A 11 -7.20 18.00 -3.84
N MET A 12 -6.75 16.91 -3.26
CA MET A 12 -5.89 17.02 -2.07
C MET A 12 -4.50 17.46 -2.49
N SER A 13 -4.01 18.51 -1.86
CA SER A 13 -2.66 19.05 -2.09
C SER A 13 -1.56 18.29 -1.33
N ARG A 14 -1.93 17.32 -0.51
CA ARG A 14 -1.04 16.50 0.32
C ARG A 14 -1.33 15.01 0.14
N ARG A 15 -0.42 14.20 0.64
CA ARG A 15 -0.62 12.74 0.68
C ARG A 15 -1.81 12.37 1.57
N VAL A 16 -2.60 11.41 1.09
CA VAL A 16 -3.68 10.77 1.85
C VAL A 16 -3.08 10.05 3.05
N THR A 17 -3.71 10.19 4.21
CA THR A 17 -3.30 9.56 5.46
C THR A 17 -4.28 8.48 5.89
N THR A 18 -3.87 7.63 6.83
CA THR A 18 -4.77 6.64 7.45
C THR A 18 -5.95 7.29 8.16
N LEU A 19 -5.77 8.50 8.71
CA LEU A 19 -6.86 9.27 9.30
C LEU A 19 -7.90 9.69 8.24
N ASP A 20 -7.46 10.10 7.05
CA ASP A 20 -8.37 10.45 5.96
C ASP A 20 -9.25 9.25 5.57
N LEU A 21 -8.66 8.05 5.51
CA LEU A 21 -9.39 6.80 5.23
C LEU A 21 -10.41 6.49 6.33
N GLN A 22 -10.02 6.66 7.59
CA GLN A 22 -10.92 6.45 8.73
C GLN A 22 -12.10 7.43 8.71
N LEU A 23 -11.85 8.70 8.44
CA LEU A 23 -12.89 9.71 8.32
C LEU A 23 -13.82 9.45 7.13
N ALA A 24 -13.28 9.02 5.99
CA ALA A 24 -14.07 8.61 4.83
C ALA A 24 -15.00 7.43 5.18
N LYS A 25 -14.49 6.43 5.89
CA LYS A 25 -15.30 5.31 6.40
C LYS A 25 -16.46 5.78 7.28
N GLN A 26 -16.21 6.72 8.20
CA GLN A 26 -17.24 7.28 9.06
C GLN A 26 -18.34 8.04 8.29
N ARG A 27 -17.97 8.66 7.17
CA ARG A 27 -18.92 9.34 6.27
C ARG A 27 -19.63 8.39 5.30
N GLY A 28 -19.31 7.09 5.29
CA GLY A 28 -19.82 6.13 4.32
C GLY A 28 -19.28 6.35 2.90
N GLU A 29 -18.20 7.09 2.76
CA GLU A 29 -17.54 7.36 1.48
C GLU A 29 -16.81 6.12 0.98
N ARG A 30 -17.06 5.74 -0.26
CA ARG A 30 -16.35 4.65 -0.94
C ARG A 30 -15.25 5.22 -1.82
N TRP A 31 -14.14 4.51 -1.87
CA TRP A 31 -12.98 4.90 -2.67
C TRP A 31 -12.26 3.67 -3.23
N PRO A 32 -11.64 3.78 -4.41
CA PRO A 32 -10.89 2.68 -5.02
C PRO A 32 -9.49 2.55 -4.42
N MET A 33 -9.01 1.31 -4.38
CA MET A 33 -7.59 0.99 -4.21
C MET A 33 -7.14 0.19 -5.42
N LEU A 34 -6.03 0.57 -6.02
CA LEU A 34 -5.45 -0.14 -7.17
C LEU A 34 -4.07 -0.69 -6.82
N THR A 35 -3.76 -1.84 -7.41
CA THR A 35 -2.43 -2.42 -7.34
C THR A 35 -1.49 -1.71 -8.30
N SER A 36 -0.27 -1.39 -7.86
CA SER A 36 0.78 -0.78 -8.67
C SER A 36 2.14 -1.30 -8.24
N TYR A 37 3.03 -1.58 -9.21
CA TYR A 37 4.36 -2.16 -8.95
C TYR A 37 5.51 -1.33 -9.52
N ASP A 38 5.22 -0.26 -10.25
CA ASP A 38 6.21 0.51 -11.00
C ASP A 38 5.88 2.01 -11.03
N VAL A 39 6.87 2.80 -11.44
CA VAL A 39 6.80 4.25 -11.52
C VAL A 39 5.67 4.71 -12.45
N TYR A 40 5.55 4.12 -13.63
CA TYR A 40 4.63 4.62 -14.66
C TYR A 40 3.16 4.41 -14.28
N SER A 41 2.81 3.21 -13.85
CA SER A 41 1.44 2.93 -13.39
C SER A 41 1.09 3.76 -12.15
N ALA A 42 2.03 3.92 -11.22
CA ALA A 42 1.82 4.71 -10.01
C ALA A 42 1.57 6.20 -10.32
N GLU A 43 2.34 6.81 -11.22
CA GLU A 43 2.13 8.19 -11.66
C GLU A 43 0.75 8.39 -12.30
N VAL A 44 0.36 7.49 -13.23
CA VAL A 44 -0.94 7.56 -13.90
C VAL A 44 -2.09 7.43 -12.90
N PHE A 45 -2.00 6.51 -11.95
CA PHE A 45 -3.04 6.33 -10.94
C PHE A 45 -3.11 7.50 -9.95
N ASP A 46 -1.98 8.03 -9.55
CA ASP A 46 -1.91 9.20 -8.66
C ASP A 46 -2.52 10.44 -9.33
N GLU A 47 -2.19 10.69 -10.60
CA GLU A 47 -2.75 11.77 -11.41
C GLU A 47 -4.25 11.60 -11.67
N ALA A 48 -4.71 10.36 -11.86
CA ALA A 48 -6.13 10.03 -11.98
C ALA A 48 -6.92 10.21 -10.67
N GLY A 49 -6.23 10.48 -9.57
CA GLY A 49 -6.85 10.74 -8.28
C GLY A 49 -7.17 9.48 -7.47
N ILE A 50 -6.56 8.34 -7.78
CA ILE A 50 -6.69 7.13 -6.96
C ILE A 50 -6.07 7.40 -5.58
N PRO A 51 -6.83 7.27 -4.49
CA PRO A 51 -6.35 7.68 -3.17
C PRO A 51 -5.42 6.69 -2.50
N VAL A 52 -5.48 5.41 -2.87
CA VAL A 52 -4.67 4.35 -2.25
C VAL A 52 -4.11 3.42 -3.32
N LEU A 53 -2.82 3.14 -3.24
CA LEU A 53 -2.12 2.15 -4.06
C LEU A 53 -1.60 1.02 -3.19
N LEU A 54 -1.72 -0.21 -3.69
CA LEU A 54 -1.20 -1.42 -3.04
C LEU A 54 -0.01 -1.95 -3.83
N VAL A 55 1.10 -2.14 -3.15
CA VAL A 55 2.22 -2.94 -3.66
C VAL A 55 2.07 -4.32 -3.05
N GLY A 56 1.35 -5.20 -3.77
CA GLY A 56 0.97 -6.52 -3.30
C GLY A 56 2.05 -7.57 -3.51
N ASP A 57 1.98 -8.66 -2.73
CA ASP A 57 2.82 -9.84 -2.91
C ASP A 57 2.57 -10.55 -4.25
N SER A 58 1.42 -10.28 -4.88
CA SER A 58 1.12 -10.69 -6.26
C SER A 58 2.13 -10.19 -7.30
N ALA A 59 3.03 -9.27 -6.94
CA ALA A 59 4.21 -8.96 -7.73
C ALA A 59 5.06 -10.21 -8.04
N ALA A 60 5.03 -11.22 -7.16
CA ALA A 60 5.65 -12.52 -7.40
C ALA A 60 5.26 -13.08 -8.77
N ASN A 61 3.96 -13.11 -9.07
CA ASN A 61 3.44 -13.63 -10.33
C ASN A 61 3.59 -12.63 -11.47
N THR A 62 3.21 -11.37 -11.24
CA THR A 62 2.99 -10.37 -12.31
C THR A 62 4.25 -9.61 -12.70
N VAL A 63 5.22 -9.48 -11.80
CA VAL A 63 6.50 -8.79 -12.05
C VAL A 63 7.63 -9.78 -12.20
N PHE A 64 7.74 -10.75 -11.29
CA PHE A 64 8.86 -11.69 -11.25
C PHE A 64 8.60 -13.01 -12.00
N GLY A 65 7.34 -13.32 -12.33
CA GLY A 65 6.97 -14.55 -13.06
C GLY A 65 7.05 -15.81 -12.20
N TYR A 66 6.98 -15.70 -10.88
CA TYR A 66 6.93 -16.86 -9.98
C TYR A 66 5.59 -17.59 -10.12
N PRO A 67 5.55 -18.91 -9.90
CA PRO A 67 4.31 -19.68 -10.02
C PRO A 67 3.27 -19.34 -8.95
N ASP A 68 3.72 -18.84 -7.80
CA ASP A 68 2.89 -18.45 -6.66
C ASP A 68 3.52 -17.28 -5.88
N THR A 69 2.87 -16.83 -4.81
CA THR A 69 3.35 -15.73 -3.97
C THR A 69 4.19 -16.18 -2.78
N VAL A 70 4.39 -17.49 -2.60
CA VAL A 70 5.09 -18.04 -1.41
C VAL A 70 6.58 -17.70 -1.45
N SER A 71 7.18 -17.70 -2.65
CA SER A 71 8.64 -17.54 -2.82
C SER A 71 9.13 -16.11 -2.71
N VAL A 72 8.27 -15.10 -2.91
CA VAL A 72 8.70 -13.70 -2.93
C VAL A 72 9.15 -13.24 -1.55
N SER A 73 10.29 -12.57 -1.52
CA SER A 73 10.89 -12.07 -0.28
C SER A 73 10.53 -10.60 0.00
N VAL A 74 10.72 -10.20 1.24
CA VAL A 74 10.65 -8.77 1.64
C VAL A 74 11.66 -7.95 0.82
N ASP A 75 12.86 -8.48 0.60
CA ASP A 75 13.93 -7.77 -0.13
C ASP A 75 13.57 -7.52 -1.61
N GLU A 76 12.75 -8.38 -2.21
CA GLU A 76 12.26 -8.20 -3.58
C GLU A 76 11.11 -7.19 -3.66
N LEU A 77 10.24 -7.12 -2.64
CA LEU A 77 9.11 -6.19 -2.63
C LEU A 77 9.50 -4.75 -2.24
N LEU A 78 10.47 -4.57 -1.36
CA LEU A 78 10.88 -3.26 -0.89
C LEU A 78 11.27 -2.28 -2.02
N PRO A 79 12.08 -2.66 -3.02
CA PRO A 79 12.40 -1.77 -4.14
C PRO A 79 11.18 -1.35 -4.96
N LEU A 80 10.21 -2.25 -5.17
CA LEU A 80 8.95 -1.94 -5.86
C LEU A 80 8.13 -0.95 -5.07
N ALA A 81 7.93 -1.18 -3.77
CA ALA A 81 7.21 -0.29 -2.89
C ALA A 81 7.86 1.10 -2.83
N ALA A 82 9.19 1.16 -2.72
CA ALA A 82 9.93 2.42 -2.72
C ALA A 82 9.77 3.18 -4.04
N ALA A 83 9.75 2.50 -5.19
CA ALA A 83 9.52 3.12 -6.50
C ALA A 83 8.14 3.75 -6.59
N VAL A 84 7.09 3.03 -6.15
CA VAL A 84 5.71 3.53 -6.12
C VAL A 84 5.59 4.75 -5.19
N VAL A 85 6.20 4.70 -4.00
CA VAL A 85 6.18 5.84 -3.06
C VAL A 85 6.83 7.08 -3.67
N ARG A 86 8.01 6.92 -4.33
CA ARG A 86 8.73 8.07 -4.93
C ARG A 86 8.01 8.69 -6.11
N SER A 87 7.20 7.92 -6.83
CA SER A 87 6.47 8.37 -8.02
C SER A 87 5.07 8.90 -7.73
N THR A 88 4.63 8.87 -6.47
CA THR A 88 3.33 9.37 -6.05
C THR A 88 3.46 10.57 -5.12
N ARG A 89 2.56 11.54 -5.26
CA ARG A 89 2.48 12.73 -4.39
C ARG A 89 1.31 12.68 -3.43
N ARG A 90 0.21 12.09 -3.88
CA ARG A 90 -1.08 12.14 -3.23
C ARG A 90 -1.53 10.78 -2.68
N ALA A 91 -1.39 9.71 -3.44
CA ALA A 91 -1.85 8.39 -3.02
C ALA A 91 -1.14 7.90 -1.75
N LEU A 92 -1.91 7.35 -0.81
CA LEU A 92 -1.38 6.54 0.28
C LEU A 92 -0.91 5.21 -0.30
N VAL A 93 0.31 4.81 0.02
CA VAL A 93 0.87 3.53 -0.46
C VAL A 93 0.85 2.51 0.67
N VAL A 94 0.26 1.35 0.38
CA VAL A 94 0.21 0.19 1.27
C VAL A 94 1.23 -0.84 0.78
N GLY A 95 2.10 -1.29 1.67
CA GLY A 95 3.00 -2.41 1.41
C GLY A 95 2.39 -3.71 1.93
N ASP A 96 2.38 -4.74 1.09
CA ASP A 96 1.90 -6.06 1.46
C ASP A 96 3.05 -6.88 2.06
N LEU A 97 2.86 -7.42 3.25
CA LEU A 97 3.86 -8.27 3.87
C LEU A 97 3.77 -9.67 3.24
N PRO A 98 4.86 -10.17 2.62
CA PRO A 98 4.83 -11.47 1.97
C PRO A 98 4.77 -12.62 2.95
N PHE A 99 4.35 -13.79 2.48
CA PHE A 99 4.31 -15.02 3.26
C PHE A 99 5.64 -15.29 3.96
N GLY A 100 5.58 -15.70 5.21
CA GLY A 100 6.75 -15.99 6.04
C GLY A 100 7.35 -14.78 6.75
N SER A 101 6.86 -13.56 6.48
CA SER A 101 7.40 -12.33 7.05
C SER A 101 6.64 -11.80 8.28
N TYR A 102 5.54 -12.46 8.67
CA TYR A 102 4.71 -12.05 9.83
C TYR A 102 4.07 -13.20 10.60
N GLN A 103 4.07 -14.43 10.07
CA GLN A 103 3.36 -15.57 10.67
C GLN A 103 4.03 -16.10 11.94
N ALA A 104 5.31 -15.80 12.20
CA ALA A 104 6.01 -16.23 13.41
C ALA A 104 5.58 -15.46 14.68
N GLY A 105 4.81 -14.39 14.54
CA GLY A 105 4.25 -13.64 15.66
C GLY A 105 4.36 -12.13 15.52
N PRO A 106 3.76 -11.37 16.46
CA PRO A 106 3.70 -9.91 16.40
C PRO A 106 5.04 -9.21 16.26
N GLN A 107 6.08 -9.73 16.91
CA GLN A 107 7.44 -9.14 16.85
C GLN A 107 8.02 -9.23 15.43
N GLN A 108 7.82 -10.35 14.74
CA GLN A 108 8.23 -10.50 13.34
C GLN A 108 7.45 -9.55 12.44
N ALA A 109 6.12 -9.51 12.60
CA ALA A 109 5.25 -8.62 11.85
C ALA A 109 5.68 -7.15 12.01
N LEU A 110 5.93 -6.72 13.24
CA LEU A 110 6.40 -5.37 13.55
C LEU A 110 7.76 -5.09 12.88
N ALA A 111 8.72 -5.99 12.99
CA ALA A 111 10.03 -5.83 12.37
C ALA A 111 9.94 -5.68 10.84
N THR A 112 9.11 -6.50 10.19
CA THR A 112 8.86 -6.41 8.75
C THR A 112 8.16 -5.11 8.38
N ALA A 113 7.12 -4.71 9.13
CA ALA A 113 6.42 -3.45 8.91
C ALA A 113 7.36 -2.24 9.02
N VAL A 114 8.26 -2.24 10.01
CA VAL A 114 9.27 -1.19 10.17
C VAL A 114 10.16 -1.09 8.92
N ARG A 115 10.57 -2.20 8.32
CA ARG A 115 11.33 -2.19 7.07
C ARG A 115 10.56 -1.53 5.94
N PHE A 116 9.31 -1.92 5.73
CA PHE A 116 8.46 -1.30 4.70
C PHE A 116 8.29 0.21 4.92
N MET A 117 8.06 0.63 6.15
CA MET A 117 7.90 2.05 6.48
C MET A 117 9.21 2.85 6.35
N LYS A 118 10.33 2.31 6.78
CA LYS A 118 11.61 3.04 6.79
C LYS A 118 12.37 2.95 5.47
N GLU A 119 12.42 1.77 4.84
CA GLU A 119 13.20 1.54 3.64
C GLU A 119 12.41 1.91 2.38
N ALA A 120 11.12 1.59 2.33
CA ALA A 120 10.26 1.91 1.19
C ALA A 120 9.44 3.20 1.35
N GLY A 121 9.18 3.65 2.58
CA GLY A 121 8.42 4.87 2.85
C GLY A 121 6.90 4.71 2.75
N VAL A 122 6.37 3.49 2.83
CA VAL A 122 4.92 3.24 2.80
C VAL A 122 4.24 3.84 4.03
N GLN A 123 2.96 4.19 3.92
CA GLN A 123 2.17 4.79 4.99
C GLN A 123 1.32 3.77 5.75
N ALA A 124 1.16 2.56 5.20
CA ALA A 124 0.45 1.46 5.82
C ALA A 124 1.01 0.12 5.33
N VAL A 125 0.73 -0.94 6.06
CA VAL A 125 1.05 -2.31 5.66
C VAL A 125 -0.20 -3.17 5.69
N LYS A 126 -0.23 -4.20 4.85
CA LYS A 126 -1.27 -5.22 4.84
C LYS A 126 -0.68 -6.54 5.32
N LEU A 127 -1.40 -7.22 6.17
CA LEU A 127 -1.17 -8.61 6.57
C LEU A 127 -2.39 -9.41 6.11
N GLU A 128 -2.17 -10.48 5.38
CA GLU A 128 -3.25 -11.32 4.90
C GLU A 128 -3.55 -12.44 5.90
N GLY A 129 -4.83 -12.60 6.22
CA GLY A 129 -5.30 -13.61 7.18
C GLY A 129 -6.64 -13.21 7.79
N GLY A 130 -7.03 -13.93 8.82
CA GLY A 130 -8.23 -13.66 9.62
C GLY A 130 -7.84 -13.34 11.08
N GLU A 131 -8.57 -13.90 12.04
CA GLU A 131 -8.35 -13.69 13.48
C GLU A 131 -6.90 -13.95 13.93
N VAL A 132 -6.19 -14.85 13.25
CA VAL A 132 -4.81 -15.24 13.61
C VAL A 132 -3.81 -14.10 13.44
N VAL A 133 -4.13 -13.12 12.58
CA VAL A 133 -3.26 -11.97 12.28
C VAL A 133 -3.84 -10.63 12.74
N ALA A 134 -4.97 -10.65 13.41
CA ALA A 134 -5.65 -9.47 13.93
C ALA A 134 -5.03 -8.95 15.23
#